data_90ac3447303f11eedec5c5f5d91c6fe3
#
_entry.id   90ac3447303f11eedec5c5f5d91c6fe3
#
_cell.length_a   1.000
_cell.length_b   1.000
_cell.length_c   1.000
_cell.angle_alpha   90.00
_cell.angle_beta   90.00
_cell.angle_gamma   90.00
#
_symmetry.space_group_name_H-M   'P 1'
#
loop_
_entity.id
_entity.type
_entity.pdbx_description
1 polymer ?
#
loop_
_entity_poly.entity_id
_entity_poly.type
_entity_poly.pdbx_seq_one_letter_code
_entity_poly.pdbx_strand_id
1 'polypeptide(L)'
;MKITLTSNNLIARYVCIYAYDHIHKDKEINVNYLYDYTLPAWDYIPHKDRKKIKVLCLNNGVYEIPYKETIVKLTIQYIQNKVFICDHDVLKEVILECEHDDQLMEFVDIAKKTTENILNREGRNLDTTIRKYIYDTSVSYPEWELINVAKKRSDKTLFLPKQDRERIFKFIQDFISEDTKQQYEDYGIPYKCNLLFSGMPGSGKTTTIHCIASMINSDIGIISFTRAMDDIQFTKAINLMSKLDNCRVLVLEDIDSLFSDDRKQHDSTKNNISLSGMLNCLDGLARNEGIIVCITTNRKDILDDAILRSGRMDLDIEFKHIQQEQIEDMVRYYYKEESLVQPFYDKIQYISLTASDLQQFLFKYRHTPKEILKKYKELQPKKDSNTESASKMYT
;
A
#
# COMPACT_ATOMS: atom_id res chain seq x y z
N MET A 1 10.86 -31.16 13.42
CA MET A 1 10.74 -29.69 13.53
C MET A 1 9.39 -29.27 14.08
N LYS A 2 9.33 -28.09 14.74
CA LYS A 2 8.10 -27.48 15.24
C LYS A 2 8.06 -26.05 14.79
N ILE A 3 6.96 -25.64 14.13
CA ILE A 3 6.71 -24.27 13.71
C ILE A 3 5.49 -23.77 14.50
N THR A 4 5.63 -22.60 15.14
CA THR A 4 4.54 -21.97 15.87
C THR A 4 4.20 -20.65 15.20
N LEU A 5 2.95 -20.50 14.79
CA LEU A 5 2.41 -19.33 14.08
C LEU A 5 1.20 -18.79 14.85
N THR A 6 0.91 -17.51 14.70
CA THR A 6 -0.35 -16.93 15.19
C THR A 6 -1.41 -16.97 14.09
N SER A 7 -2.70 -17.02 14.45
CA SER A 7 -3.80 -17.14 13.49
C SER A 7 -3.94 -15.95 12.53
N ASN A 8 -3.33 -14.82 12.84
CA ASN A 8 -3.23 -13.66 11.94
C ASN A 8 -2.09 -13.80 10.90
N ASN A 9 -1.19 -14.77 11.07
CA ASN A 9 -0.14 -15.06 10.10
C ASN A 9 -0.75 -15.68 8.83
N LEU A 10 -0.34 -15.19 7.66
CA LEU A 10 -0.85 -15.65 6.38
C LEU A 10 -0.56 -17.15 6.14
N ILE A 11 0.61 -17.62 6.52
CA ILE A 11 0.99 -19.05 6.41
C ILE A 11 0.08 -19.91 7.28
N ALA A 12 -0.23 -19.49 8.51
CA ALA A 12 -1.15 -20.20 9.38
C ALA A 12 -2.53 -20.33 8.74
N ARG A 13 -3.03 -19.29 8.07
CA ARG A 13 -4.30 -19.31 7.34
C ARG A 13 -4.27 -20.27 6.17
N TYR A 14 -3.20 -20.24 5.36
CA TYR A 14 -3.02 -21.19 4.25
C TYR A 14 -3.03 -22.63 4.72
N VAL A 15 -2.30 -22.92 5.78
CA VAL A 15 -2.25 -24.28 6.36
C VAL A 15 -3.60 -24.72 6.91
N CYS A 16 -4.34 -23.84 7.59
CA CYS A 16 -5.67 -24.17 8.13
C CYS A 16 -6.69 -24.44 7.02
N ILE A 17 -6.65 -23.68 5.92
CA ILE A 17 -7.53 -23.89 4.76
C ILE A 17 -7.16 -25.19 4.05
N TYR A 18 -5.87 -25.43 3.82
CA TYR A 18 -5.38 -26.66 3.22
C TYR A 18 -5.75 -27.90 4.04
N ALA A 19 -5.53 -27.85 5.35
CA ALA A 19 -5.86 -28.93 6.27
C ALA A 19 -7.37 -29.21 6.27
N TYR A 20 -8.20 -28.18 6.27
CA TYR A 20 -9.64 -28.32 6.17
C TYR A 20 -10.07 -29.08 4.90
N ASP A 21 -9.55 -28.68 3.74
CA ASP A 21 -9.87 -29.32 2.47
C ASP A 21 -9.46 -30.81 2.42
N HIS A 22 -8.35 -31.16 3.11
CA HIS A 22 -7.84 -32.53 3.16
C HIS A 22 -8.55 -33.42 4.18
N ILE A 23 -8.93 -32.85 5.32
CA ILE A 23 -9.53 -33.63 6.44
C ILE A 23 -11.05 -33.81 6.24
N HIS A 24 -11.70 -32.86 5.55
CA HIS A 24 -13.16 -32.80 5.45
C HIS A 24 -13.78 -33.90 4.56
N LYS A 25 -12.98 -34.61 3.78
CA LYS A 25 -13.53 -35.64 2.86
C LYS A 25 -14.15 -36.85 3.58
N ASP A 26 -13.84 -37.05 4.87
CA ASP A 26 -14.20 -38.29 5.55
C ASP A 26 -14.81 -38.16 6.97
N LYS A 27 -15.03 -36.97 7.54
CA LYS A 27 -15.56 -36.82 8.91
C LYS A 27 -16.45 -35.59 9.09
N GLU A 28 -17.53 -35.75 9.90
CA GLU A 28 -18.26 -34.59 10.46
C GLU A 28 -17.32 -33.81 11.40
N ILE A 29 -16.85 -32.67 10.90
CA ILE A 29 -15.97 -31.79 11.67
C ILE A 29 -16.77 -30.55 12.05
N ASN A 30 -16.79 -30.22 13.32
CA ASN A 30 -17.30 -28.95 13.82
C ASN A 30 -16.44 -27.80 13.27
N VAL A 31 -17.05 -26.97 12.43
CA VAL A 31 -16.37 -25.90 11.71
C VAL A 31 -16.76 -24.57 12.34
N ASN A 32 -15.76 -23.80 12.77
CA ASN A 32 -15.94 -22.38 13.05
C ASN A 32 -15.58 -21.56 11.83
N TYR A 33 -16.23 -20.40 11.70
CA TYR A 33 -15.94 -19.48 10.62
C TYR A 33 -14.73 -18.63 11.03
N LEU A 34 -13.67 -18.60 10.21
CA LEU A 34 -12.74 -17.51 10.21
C LEU A 34 -13.40 -16.34 9.48
N TYR A 35 -13.55 -15.24 10.16
CA TYR A 35 -13.93 -14.00 9.51
C TYR A 35 -12.78 -13.58 8.61
N ASP A 36 -13.10 -13.26 7.37
CA ASP A 36 -12.12 -12.74 6.42
C ASP A 36 -11.89 -11.26 6.70
N TYR A 37 -10.89 -10.97 7.55
CA TYR A 37 -10.45 -9.60 7.86
C TYR A 37 -9.80 -8.87 6.67
N THR A 38 -9.77 -9.48 5.49
CA THR A 38 -9.36 -8.80 4.26
C THR A 38 -10.45 -7.93 3.67
N LEU A 39 -11.67 -8.01 4.22
CA LEU A 39 -12.79 -7.15 3.82
C LEU A 39 -12.81 -5.86 4.65
N PRO A 40 -13.20 -4.71 4.04
CA PRO A 40 -13.32 -3.46 4.77
C PRO A 40 -14.23 -3.60 5.99
N ALA A 41 -13.92 -2.83 7.03
CA ALA A 41 -14.60 -2.83 8.32
C ALA A 41 -16.12 -3.00 8.19
N TRP A 42 -16.68 -3.86 9.01
CA TRP A 42 -18.05 -4.37 9.00
C TRP A 42 -19.13 -3.27 9.02
N ASP A 43 -18.78 -2.05 9.39
CA ASP A 43 -19.73 -0.98 9.63
C ASP A 43 -20.28 -0.31 8.35
N TYR A 44 -19.63 -0.52 7.19
CA TYR A 44 -20.04 0.13 5.93
C TYR A 44 -20.86 -0.73 4.98
N ILE A 45 -21.00 -2.04 5.21
CA ILE A 45 -21.84 -2.91 4.38
C ILE A 45 -23.19 -3.12 5.07
N PRO A 46 -24.31 -2.68 4.48
CA PRO A 46 -25.64 -2.96 5.02
C PRO A 46 -25.82 -4.44 5.30
N HIS A 47 -26.44 -4.80 6.43
CA HIS A 47 -26.61 -6.19 6.90
C HIS A 47 -27.19 -7.13 5.85
N LYS A 48 -27.93 -6.62 4.85
CA LYS A 48 -28.56 -7.39 3.76
C LYS A 48 -27.57 -7.84 2.67
N ASP A 49 -26.45 -7.13 2.48
CA ASP A 49 -25.50 -7.38 1.39
C ASP A 49 -24.20 -8.06 1.87
N ARG A 50 -24.13 -8.38 3.16
CA ARG A 50 -23.03 -9.16 3.72
C ARG A 50 -23.11 -10.58 3.16
N LYS A 51 -22.52 -10.82 1.99
CA LYS A 51 -22.21 -12.17 1.56
C LYS A 51 -21.26 -12.73 2.62
N LYS A 52 -21.81 -13.63 3.49
CA LYS A 52 -21.02 -14.39 4.45
C LYS A 52 -20.03 -15.21 3.65
N ILE A 53 -18.83 -14.68 3.50
CA ILE A 53 -17.72 -15.39 2.89
C ILE A 53 -17.28 -16.38 3.97
N LYS A 54 -17.79 -17.61 3.88
CA LYS A 54 -17.46 -18.69 4.77
C LYS A 54 -16.06 -19.18 4.44
N VAL A 55 -15.04 -18.64 5.09
CA VAL A 55 -13.77 -19.35 5.14
C VAL A 55 -13.90 -20.39 6.26
N LEU A 56 -14.01 -21.63 5.85
CA LEU A 56 -14.12 -22.72 6.79
C LEU A 56 -12.77 -22.94 7.48
N CYS A 57 -12.77 -22.93 8.79
CA CYS A 57 -11.57 -23.14 9.59
C CYS A 57 -11.79 -24.27 10.58
N LEU A 58 -10.74 -25.02 10.85
CA LEU A 58 -10.73 -26.04 11.87
C LEU A 58 -10.88 -25.42 13.26
N ASN A 59 -11.66 -26.09 14.12
CA ASN A 59 -11.79 -25.72 15.54
C ASN A 59 -10.47 -25.93 16.30
N ASN A 60 -10.45 -25.46 17.55
CA ASN A 60 -9.37 -25.85 18.45
C ASN A 60 -9.29 -27.36 18.58
N GLY A 61 -8.10 -27.89 18.46
CA GLY A 61 -7.86 -29.33 18.48
C GLY A 61 -6.52 -29.72 17.92
N VAL A 62 -6.30 -31.01 17.89
CA VAL A 62 -5.12 -31.63 17.29
C VAL A 62 -5.58 -32.43 16.09
N TYR A 63 -4.98 -32.17 14.95
CA TYR A 63 -5.30 -32.80 13.68
C TYR A 63 -4.04 -33.47 13.13
N GLU A 64 -4.19 -34.70 12.66
CA GLU A 64 -3.12 -35.45 12.01
C GLU A 64 -3.38 -35.49 10.51
N ILE A 65 -2.46 -34.90 9.74
CA ILE A 65 -2.54 -34.79 8.30
C ILE A 65 -1.51 -35.74 7.69
N PRO A 66 -1.94 -36.79 7.01
CA PRO A 66 -1.00 -37.68 6.30
C PRO A 66 -0.31 -36.88 5.18
N TYR A 67 1.01 -36.91 5.15
CA TYR A 67 1.81 -36.27 4.15
C TYR A 67 2.98 -37.12 3.72
N LYS A 68 2.97 -37.61 2.46
CA LYS A 68 3.94 -38.62 1.97
C LYS A 68 4.03 -39.84 2.91
N GLU A 69 5.20 -40.09 3.48
CA GLU A 69 5.47 -41.20 4.39
C GLU A 69 5.37 -40.79 5.86
N THR A 70 4.99 -39.54 6.16
CA THR A 70 4.91 -38.98 7.52
C THR A 70 3.54 -38.43 7.84
N ILE A 71 3.38 -38.02 9.11
CA ILE A 71 2.19 -37.32 9.60
C ILE A 71 2.62 -35.92 10.04
N VAL A 72 1.97 -34.89 9.48
CA VAL A 72 2.07 -33.53 9.97
C VAL A 72 0.99 -33.32 11.03
N LYS A 73 1.41 -33.06 12.26
CA LYS A 73 0.51 -32.76 13.35
C LYS A 73 0.24 -31.28 13.42
N LEU A 74 -1.02 -30.89 13.26
CA LEU A 74 -1.52 -29.51 13.33
C LEU A 74 -2.27 -29.34 14.65
N THR A 75 -1.79 -28.48 15.54
CA THR A 75 -2.47 -28.10 16.78
C THR A 75 -2.96 -26.67 16.68
N ILE A 76 -4.25 -26.47 16.93
CA ILE A 76 -4.89 -25.14 16.98
C ILE A 76 -5.40 -24.93 18.41
N GLN A 77 -4.90 -23.88 19.07
CA GLN A 77 -5.26 -23.58 20.45
C GLN A 77 -5.37 -22.06 20.71
N TYR A 78 -6.14 -21.66 21.72
CA TYR A 78 -6.19 -20.28 22.14
C TYR A 78 -4.89 -19.87 22.83
N ILE A 79 -4.43 -18.63 22.54
CA ILE A 79 -3.30 -18.07 23.27
C ILE A 79 -3.78 -17.70 24.69
N GLN A 80 -3.27 -18.39 25.70
CA GLN A 80 -3.59 -18.11 27.09
C GLN A 80 -3.03 -16.73 27.50
N ASN A 81 -3.83 -15.92 28.25
CA ASN A 81 -3.46 -14.64 28.86
C ASN A 81 -3.38 -13.42 27.92
N LYS A 82 -3.95 -13.43 26.74
CA LYS A 82 -4.23 -12.18 26.01
C LYS A 82 -5.73 -11.97 25.89
N VAL A 83 -6.27 -11.20 26.82
CA VAL A 83 -7.66 -10.70 26.76
C VAL A 83 -7.64 -9.50 25.82
N PHE A 84 -8.17 -9.64 24.61
CA PHE A 84 -8.51 -8.51 23.77
C PHE A 84 -9.92 -8.02 24.13
N ILE A 85 -10.07 -6.69 24.23
CA ILE A 85 -11.29 -6.02 24.72
C ILE A 85 -12.45 -6.08 23.71
N CYS A 86 -12.25 -6.61 22.51
CA CYS A 86 -13.28 -6.75 21.50
C CYS A 86 -13.70 -8.21 21.36
N ASP A 87 -14.99 -8.48 21.55
CA ASP A 87 -15.60 -9.81 21.69
C ASP A 87 -15.47 -10.78 20.49
N HIS A 88 -14.75 -10.43 19.44
CA HIS A 88 -14.76 -11.22 18.21
C HIS A 88 -13.41 -11.78 17.76
N ASP A 89 -12.29 -11.44 18.39
CA ASP A 89 -10.95 -11.84 17.95
C ASP A 89 -10.12 -12.51 19.03
N VAL A 90 -10.38 -13.78 19.23
CA VAL A 90 -9.48 -14.61 20.03
C VAL A 90 -8.34 -15.08 19.13
N LEU A 91 -7.14 -14.53 19.34
CA LEU A 91 -5.94 -15.02 18.68
C LEU A 91 -5.72 -16.48 19.01
N LYS A 92 -5.50 -17.28 17.97
CA LYS A 92 -5.16 -18.69 18.09
C LYS A 92 -3.69 -18.89 17.76
N GLU A 93 -3.09 -19.84 18.44
CA GLU A 93 -1.79 -20.37 18.11
C GLU A 93 -1.99 -21.58 17.19
N VAL A 94 -1.25 -21.61 16.09
CA VAL A 94 -1.25 -22.69 15.10
C VAL A 94 0.13 -23.31 15.13
N ILE A 95 0.21 -24.53 15.60
CA ILE A 95 1.46 -25.27 15.79
C ILE A 95 1.50 -26.40 14.78
N LEU A 96 2.58 -26.47 14.02
CA LEU A 96 2.88 -27.55 13.09
C LEU A 96 4.06 -28.34 13.61
N GLU A 97 3.94 -29.66 13.68
CA GLU A 97 5.01 -30.60 14.13
C GLU A 97 5.14 -31.73 13.11
N CYS A 98 6.36 -32.03 12.72
CA CYS A 98 6.72 -33.15 11.87
C CYS A 98 8.07 -33.73 12.29
N GLU A 99 8.27 -35.02 12.09
CA GLU A 99 9.54 -35.70 12.43
C GLU A 99 10.67 -35.22 11.49
N HIS A 100 10.37 -34.91 10.24
CA HIS A 100 11.34 -34.49 9.22
C HIS A 100 11.17 -33.01 8.86
N ASP A 101 12.23 -32.21 9.05
CA ASP A 101 12.22 -30.76 8.86
C ASP A 101 11.96 -30.36 7.41
N ASP A 102 12.62 -31.03 6.46
CA ASP A 102 12.45 -30.74 5.02
C ASP A 102 11.02 -31.02 4.55
N GLN A 103 10.39 -32.08 5.07
CA GLN A 103 9.01 -32.43 4.72
C GLN A 103 8.00 -31.44 5.31
N LEU A 104 8.29 -30.85 6.48
CA LEU A 104 7.44 -29.83 7.06
C LEU A 104 7.47 -28.54 6.22
N MET A 105 8.63 -28.12 5.77
CA MET A 105 8.75 -26.94 4.91
C MET A 105 8.08 -27.16 3.56
N GLU A 106 8.28 -28.31 2.96
CA GLU A 106 7.61 -28.69 1.71
C GLU A 106 6.07 -28.73 1.86
N PHE A 107 5.58 -29.26 2.99
CA PHE A 107 4.14 -29.25 3.32
C PHE A 107 3.59 -27.82 3.37
N VAL A 108 4.29 -26.89 4.03
CA VAL A 108 3.90 -25.48 4.11
C VAL A 108 3.85 -24.85 2.73
N ASP A 109 4.83 -25.12 1.86
CA ASP A 109 4.86 -24.59 0.49
C ASP A 109 3.72 -25.15 -0.37
N ILE A 110 3.39 -26.43 -0.22
CA ILE A 110 2.26 -27.04 -0.93
C ILE A 110 0.94 -26.48 -0.41
N ALA A 111 0.80 -26.35 0.92
CA ALA A 111 -0.39 -25.74 1.52
C ALA A 111 -0.60 -24.32 1.01
N LYS A 112 0.47 -23.54 0.93
CA LYS A 112 0.45 -22.18 0.34
C LYS A 112 -0.03 -22.21 -1.11
N LYS A 113 0.64 -22.96 -1.98
CA LYS A 113 0.31 -23.04 -3.41
C LYS A 113 -1.12 -23.54 -3.68
N THR A 114 -1.56 -24.56 -2.92
CA THR A 114 -2.90 -25.12 -3.09
C THR A 114 -3.97 -24.13 -2.65
N THR A 115 -3.77 -23.47 -1.52
CA THR A 115 -4.71 -22.47 -1.02
C THR A 115 -4.77 -21.25 -1.93
N GLU A 116 -3.64 -20.77 -2.45
CA GLU A 116 -3.58 -19.72 -3.47
C GLU A 116 -4.39 -20.11 -4.71
N ASN A 117 -4.30 -21.35 -5.16
CA ASN A 117 -5.09 -21.85 -6.29
C ASN A 117 -6.60 -21.89 -5.99
N ILE A 118 -6.98 -22.28 -4.77
CA ILE A 118 -8.39 -22.28 -4.32
C ILE A 118 -8.92 -20.84 -4.30
N LEU A 119 -8.19 -19.92 -3.68
CA LEU A 119 -8.56 -18.51 -3.60
C LEU A 119 -8.62 -17.85 -4.98
N ASN A 120 -7.71 -18.21 -5.89
CA ASN A 120 -7.72 -17.74 -7.26
C ASN A 120 -8.95 -18.22 -8.04
N ARG A 121 -9.36 -19.49 -7.87
CA ARG A 121 -10.59 -20.02 -8.48
C ARG A 121 -11.86 -19.33 -7.97
N GLU A 122 -11.86 -18.91 -6.71
CA GLU A 122 -12.95 -18.17 -6.10
C GLU A 122 -12.90 -16.65 -6.41
N GLY A 123 -11.96 -16.19 -7.24
CA GLY A 123 -11.75 -14.77 -7.57
C GLY A 123 -11.07 -13.97 -6.46
N ARG A 124 -10.47 -14.66 -5.48
CA ARG A 124 -9.80 -14.07 -4.30
C ARG A 124 -8.29 -14.16 -4.43
N ASN A 125 -7.72 -13.51 -5.42
CA ASN A 125 -6.29 -13.58 -5.67
C ASN A 125 -5.53 -12.62 -4.72
N LEU A 126 -5.12 -13.11 -3.55
CA LEU A 126 -4.34 -12.34 -2.56
C LEU A 126 -3.01 -11.84 -3.12
N ASP A 127 -2.40 -12.61 -4.03
CA ASP A 127 -1.15 -12.21 -4.71
C ASP A 127 -1.35 -11.08 -5.72
N THR A 128 -2.58 -10.77 -6.14
CA THR A 128 -2.88 -9.71 -7.10
C THR A 128 -3.42 -8.45 -6.45
N THR A 129 -3.53 -8.41 -5.14
CA THR A 129 -4.12 -7.28 -4.41
C THR A 129 -3.14 -6.67 -3.42
N ILE A 130 -3.40 -5.41 -3.09
CA ILE A 130 -2.76 -4.63 -2.04
C ILE A 130 -3.84 -4.10 -1.13
N ARG A 131 -3.65 -4.28 0.17
CA ARG A 131 -4.51 -3.68 1.19
C ARG A 131 -4.00 -2.28 1.51
N LYS A 132 -4.93 -1.37 1.73
CA LYS A 132 -4.67 0.00 2.14
C LYS A 132 -5.27 0.24 3.50
N TYR A 133 -4.45 0.70 4.41
CA TYR A 133 -4.81 1.05 5.76
C TYR A 133 -4.68 2.55 5.95
N ILE A 134 -5.57 3.15 6.72
CA ILE A 134 -5.44 4.52 7.22
C ILE A 134 -5.32 4.49 8.74
N TYR A 135 -4.53 5.40 9.30
CA TYR A 135 -4.52 5.57 10.74
C TYR A 135 -5.66 6.49 11.15
N ASP A 136 -6.71 5.90 11.73
CA ASP A 136 -7.90 6.65 12.14
C ASP A 136 -7.72 7.24 13.54
N THR A 137 -7.77 8.58 13.60
CA THR A 137 -7.71 9.37 14.85
C THR A 137 -9.07 9.85 15.32
N SER A 138 -10.14 9.56 14.60
CA SER A 138 -11.51 9.99 14.95
C SER A 138 -12.16 9.12 16.03
N VAL A 139 -11.58 7.93 16.26
CA VAL A 139 -12.08 6.98 17.25
C VAL A 139 -11.42 7.18 18.62
N SER A 140 -12.07 6.72 19.68
CA SER A 140 -11.56 6.85 21.08
C SER A 140 -10.21 6.15 21.29
N TYR A 141 -9.93 5.12 20.49
CA TYR A 141 -8.66 4.38 20.49
C TYR A 141 -8.10 4.38 19.06
N PRO A 142 -7.25 5.37 18.70
CA PRO A 142 -6.69 5.46 17.36
C PRO A 142 -5.93 4.20 16.94
N GLU A 143 -6.28 3.68 15.76
CA GLU A 143 -5.73 2.43 15.21
C GLU A 143 -5.65 2.46 13.68
N TRP A 144 -5.00 1.44 13.10
CA TRP A 144 -4.96 1.24 11.67
C TRP A 144 -6.23 0.54 11.17
N GLU A 145 -6.98 1.21 10.31
CA GLU A 145 -8.20 0.69 9.71
C GLU A 145 -7.97 0.32 8.24
N LEU A 146 -8.49 -0.84 7.82
CA LEU A 146 -8.48 -1.26 6.42
C LEU A 146 -9.56 -0.50 5.65
N ILE A 147 -9.14 0.40 4.75
CA ILE A 147 -10.07 1.21 3.96
C ILE A 147 -10.35 0.67 2.56
N ASN A 148 -9.42 -0.09 1.99
CA ASN A 148 -9.56 -0.59 0.62
C ASN A 148 -8.66 -1.79 0.35
N VAL A 149 -9.12 -2.63 -0.60
CA VAL A 149 -8.32 -3.69 -1.22
C VAL A 149 -8.28 -3.43 -2.73
N ALA A 150 -7.13 -3.04 -3.23
CA ALA A 150 -6.94 -2.69 -4.63
C ALA A 150 -6.12 -3.75 -5.37
N LYS A 151 -6.33 -3.92 -6.67
CA LYS A 151 -5.46 -4.76 -7.50
C LYS A 151 -4.05 -4.16 -7.56
N LYS A 152 -3.03 -5.01 -7.56
CA LYS A 152 -1.65 -4.60 -7.82
C LYS A 152 -1.57 -3.83 -9.14
N ARG A 153 -0.79 -2.78 -9.16
CA ARG A 153 -0.62 -1.93 -10.31
C ARG A 153 0.66 -2.29 -11.05
N SER A 154 0.54 -2.56 -12.34
CA SER A 154 1.70 -2.79 -13.20
C SER A 154 2.46 -1.48 -13.44
N ASP A 155 3.77 -1.54 -13.44
CA ASP A 155 4.69 -0.46 -13.83
C ASP A 155 4.44 0.06 -15.25
N LYS A 156 3.89 -0.80 -16.13
CA LYS A 156 3.47 -0.44 -17.50
C LYS A 156 2.36 0.61 -17.54
N THR A 157 1.66 0.81 -16.42
CA THR A 157 0.60 1.83 -16.28
C THR A 157 1.11 3.12 -15.64
N LEU A 158 2.41 3.22 -15.38
CA LEU A 158 3.07 4.37 -14.80
C LEU A 158 3.82 5.14 -15.90
N PHE A 159 3.30 6.34 -16.22
CA PHE A 159 3.84 7.19 -17.26
C PHE A 159 4.70 8.30 -16.62
N LEU A 160 5.95 7.97 -16.34
CA LEU A 160 6.99 8.90 -15.88
C LEU A 160 8.09 8.99 -16.94
N PRO A 161 8.91 10.05 -16.93
CA PRO A 161 10.15 10.07 -17.70
C PRO A 161 10.93 8.78 -17.42
N LYS A 162 11.43 8.17 -18.45
CA LYS A 162 12.09 6.84 -18.35
C LYS A 162 13.21 6.85 -17.30
N GLN A 163 13.99 7.92 -17.28
CA GLN A 163 15.08 8.10 -16.34
C GLN A 163 14.60 8.10 -14.87
N ASP A 164 13.52 8.83 -14.57
CA ASP A 164 12.96 8.87 -13.20
C ASP A 164 12.36 7.53 -12.81
N ARG A 165 11.64 6.87 -13.74
CA ARG A 165 11.08 5.54 -13.52
C ARG A 165 12.17 4.51 -13.20
N GLU A 166 13.23 4.46 -14.02
CA GLU A 166 14.36 3.54 -13.81
C GLU A 166 15.07 3.83 -12.49
N ARG A 167 15.29 5.12 -12.18
CA ARG A 167 15.93 5.55 -10.93
C ARG A 167 15.14 5.10 -9.71
N ILE A 168 13.82 5.30 -9.70
CA ILE A 168 12.95 4.90 -8.57
C ILE A 168 12.98 3.38 -8.39
N PHE A 169 12.69 2.62 -9.45
CA PHE A 169 12.56 1.17 -9.31
C PHE A 169 13.89 0.48 -9.01
N LYS A 170 14.97 0.93 -9.64
CA LYS A 170 16.31 0.42 -9.32
C LYS A 170 16.68 0.69 -7.86
N PHE A 171 16.46 1.93 -7.40
CA PHE A 171 16.72 2.29 -6.00
C PHE A 171 15.96 1.41 -5.01
N ILE A 172 14.67 1.16 -5.26
CA ILE A 172 13.85 0.30 -4.40
C ILE A 172 14.30 -1.17 -4.46
N GLN A 173 14.64 -1.68 -5.66
CA GLN A 173 15.16 -3.04 -5.82
C GLN A 173 16.47 -3.23 -5.07
N ASP A 174 17.38 -2.27 -5.17
CA ASP A 174 18.64 -2.28 -4.44
C ASP A 174 18.38 -2.24 -2.92
N PHE A 175 17.48 -1.36 -2.46
CA PHE A 175 17.16 -1.24 -1.03
C PHE A 175 16.61 -2.53 -0.43
N ILE A 176 15.71 -3.24 -1.12
CA ILE A 176 15.09 -4.47 -0.58
C ILE A 176 15.96 -5.73 -0.72
N SER A 177 17.14 -5.64 -1.35
CA SER A 177 18.02 -6.77 -1.52
C SER A 177 18.65 -7.20 -0.19
N GLU A 178 18.82 -8.51 0.01
CA GLU A 178 19.45 -9.04 1.24
C GLU A 178 20.89 -8.52 1.40
N ASP A 179 21.62 -8.34 0.28
CA ASP A 179 22.99 -7.79 0.30
C ASP A 179 23.01 -6.36 0.87
N THR A 180 22.08 -5.52 0.44
CA THR A 180 21.98 -4.15 0.95
C THR A 180 21.56 -4.14 2.41
N LYS A 181 20.62 -4.98 2.81
CA LYS A 181 20.21 -5.12 4.21
C LYS A 181 21.40 -5.49 5.08
N GLN A 182 22.20 -6.48 4.66
CA GLN A 182 23.40 -6.89 5.39
C GLN A 182 24.42 -5.74 5.50
N GLN A 183 24.59 -4.93 4.43
CA GLN A 183 25.48 -3.77 4.46
C GLN A 183 25.03 -2.72 5.49
N TYR A 184 23.71 -2.46 5.61
CA TYR A 184 23.19 -1.55 6.65
C TYR A 184 23.51 -2.06 8.05
N GLU A 185 23.35 -3.37 8.28
CA GLU A 185 23.70 -4.02 9.55
C GLU A 185 25.22 -3.94 9.83
N ASP A 186 26.05 -4.27 8.83
CA ASP A 186 27.51 -4.27 8.95
C ASP A 186 28.08 -2.87 9.24
N TYR A 187 27.47 -1.83 8.67
CA TYR A 187 27.88 -0.44 8.90
C TYR A 187 27.20 0.22 10.11
N GLY A 188 26.27 -0.48 10.77
CA GLY A 188 25.53 0.06 11.91
C GLY A 188 24.61 1.24 11.53
N ILE A 189 24.12 1.27 10.29
CA ILE A 189 23.23 2.31 9.77
C ILE A 189 21.78 1.82 9.90
N PRO A 190 20.83 2.66 10.37
CA PRO A 190 19.42 2.27 10.41
C PRO A 190 18.89 1.87 9.02
N TYR A 191 18.31 0.66 8.91
CA TYR A 191 17.76 0.15 7.65
C TYR A 191 16.40 0.79 7.37
N LYS A 192 16.41 1.97 6.75
CA LYS A 192 15.22 2.78 6.41
C LYS A 192 15.36 3.40 5.03
N CYS A 193 14.24 3.77 4.44
CA CYS A 193 14.18 4.40 3.12
C CYS A 193 13.10 5.49 3.11
N ASN A 194 13.49 6.74 2.88
CA ASN A 194 12.58 7.88 2.81
C ASN A 194 12.59 8.48 1.41
N LEU A 195 11.43 8.50 0.76
CA LEU A 195 11.22 9.01 -0.60
C LEU A 195 10.37 10.28 -0.53
N LEU A 196 10.80 11.34 -1.20
CA LEU A 196 10.00 12.55 -1.38
C LEU A 196 9.48 12.63 -2.80
N PHE A 197 8.17 12.70 -2.96
CA PHE A 197 7.49 12.91 -4.22
C PHE A 197 6.80 14.28 -4.20
N SER A 198 7.37 15.23 -4.92
CA SER A 198 6.87 16.60 -5.01
C SER A 198 6.28 16.88 -6.38
N GLY A 199 5.34 17.81 -6.48
CA GLY A 199 4.80 18.27 -7.77
C GLY A 199 3.29 18.37 -7.80
N MET A 200 2.76 18.74 -8.96
CA MET A 200 1.36 19.09 -9.15
C MET A 200 0.38 17.96 -8.87
N PRO A 201 -0.85 18.27 -8.44
CA PRO A 201 -1.93 17.27 -8.37
C PRO A 201 -2.15 16.60 -9.74
N GLY A 202 -2.37 15.27 -9.74
CA GLY A 202 -2.59 14.52 -10.98
C GLY A 202 -1.33 14.19 -11.78
N SER A 203 -0.13 14.50 -11.29
CA SER A 203 1.15 14.21 -11.96
C SER A 203 1.63 12.75 -11.81
N GLY A 204 1.02 11.94 -10.93
CA GLY A 204 1.34 10.52 -10.80
C GLY A 204 1.99 10.09 -9.48
N LYS A 205 2.16 10.98 -8.47
CA LYS A 205 2.78 10.68 -7.17
C LYS A 205 2.19 9.44 -6.50
N THR A 206 0.90 9.44 -6.22
CA THR A 206 0.19 8.30 -5.59
C THR A 206 0.22 7.05 -6.46
N THR A 207 0.19 7.20 -7.79
CA THR A 207 0.34 6.09 -8.74
C THR A 207 1.68 5.40 -8.59
N THR A 208 2.76 6.19 -8.46
CA THR A 208 4.12 5.67 -8.26
C THR A 208 4.23 4.87 -6.98
N ILE A 209 3.66 5.38 -5.88
CA ILE A 209 3.62 4.67 -4.59
C ILE A 209 2.91 3.31 -4.73
N HIS A 210 1.79 3.26 -5.44
CA HIS A 210 1.09 2.01 -5.70
C HIS A 210 1.91 1.02 -6.54
N CYS A 211 2.68 1.51 -7.53
CA CYS A 211 3.57 0.67 -8.31
C CYS A 211 4.73 0.13 -7.46
N ILE A 212 5.31 0.96 -6.58
CA ILE A 212 6.34 0.53 -5.61
C ILE A 212 5.78 -0.57 -4.72
N ALA A 213 4.66 -0.34 -4.06
CA ALA A 213 4.03 -1.33 -3.18
C ALA A 213 3.70 -2.63 -3.92
N SER A 214 3.24 -2.53 -5.18
CA SER A 214 2.97 -3.69 -6.04
C SER A 214 4.23 -4.48 -6.36
N MET A 215 5.34 -3.80 -6.64
CA MET A 215 6.62 -4.42 -6.99
C MET A 215 7.19 -5.22 -5.81
N ILE A 216 7.13 -4.66 -4.61
CA ILE A 216 7.68 -5.32 -3.41
C ILE A 216 6.66 -6.22 -2.70
N ASN A 217 5.49 -6.39 -3.29
CA ASN A 217 4.39 -7.17 -2.71
C ASN A 217 4.00 -6.73 -1.29
N SER A 218 3.87 -5.43 -1.08
CA SER A 218 3.57 -4.83 0.22
C SER A 218 2.20 -4.16 0.24
N ASP A 219 1.55 -4.20 1.39
CA ASP A 219 0.40 -3.34 1.69
C ASP A 219 0.87 -1.91 1.95
N ILE A 220 -0.09 -0.98 2.03
CA ILE A 220 0.16 0.45 2.17
C ILE A 220 -0.54 0.95 3.44
N GLY A 221 0.23 1.55 4.35
CA GLY A 221 -0.29 2.34 5.45
C GLY A 221 -0.28 3.83 5.07
N ILE A 222 -1.39 4.53 5.29
CA ILE A 222 -1.54 5.95 4.95
C ILE A 222 -1.76 6.76 6.22
N ILE A 223 -0.98 7.80 6.42
CA ILE A 223 -1.22 8.80 7.45
C ILE A 223 -1.63 10.09 6.76
N SER A 224 -2.86 10.51 7.04
CA SER A 224 -3.37 11.82 6.65
C SER A 224 -3.33 12.75 7.85
N PHE A 225 -2.77 13.93 7.68
CA PHE A 225 -2.57 14.87 8.78
C PHE A 225 -3.88 15.58 9.13
N THR A 226 -4.53 15.12 10.18
CA THR A 226 -5.76 15.70 10.72
C THR A 226 -5.48 16.58 11.93
N ARG A 227 -6.46 17.43 12.33
CA ARG A 227 -6.35 18.25 13.54
C ARG A 227 -6.25 17.42 14.82
N ALA A 228 -6.75 16.21 14.81
CA ALA A 228 -6.73 15.31 15.96
C ALA A 228 -5.38 14.63 16.17
N MET A 229 -4.46 14.70 15.19
CA MET A 229 -3.17 14.04 15.27
C MET A 229 -2.12 14.96 15.90
N ASP A 230 -1.51 14.50 16.97
CA ASP A 230 -0.37 15.12 17.64
C ASP A 230 0.91 14.27 17.47
N ASP A 231 2.05 14.74 17.99
CA ASP A 231 3.32 14.03 17.94
C ASP A 231 3.28 12.65 18.57
N ILE A 232 2.50 12.48 19.66
CA ILE A 232 2.36 11.21 20.38
C ILE A 232 1.60 10.20 19.49
N GLN A 233 0.48 10.65 18.91
CA GLN A 233 -0.33 9.80 18.04
C GLN A 233 0.40 9.46 16.75
N PHE A 234 1.14 10.40 16.18
CA PHE A 234 1.98 10.16 15.01
C PHE A 234 3.05 9.08 15.29
N THR A 235 3.76 9.22 16.40
CA THR A 235 4.74 8.20 16.85
C THR A 235 4.08 6.85 17.10
N LYS A 236 2.88 6.84 17.71
CA LYS A 236 2.12 5.62 17.94
C LYS A 236 1.68 4.96 16.64
N ALA A 237 1.22 5.73 15.65
CA ALA A 237 0.85 5.22 14.34
C ALA A 237 2.01 4.46 13.68
N ILE A 238 3.20 5.06 13.65
CA ILE A 238 4.40 4.44 13.08
C ILE A 238 4.77 3.15 13.83
N ASN A 239 4.77 3.19 15.16
CA ASN A 239 5.10 2.00 15.97
C ASN A 239 4.07 0.87 15.79
N LEU A 240 2.80 1.18 15.60
CA LEU A 240 1.75 0.21 15.37
C LEU A 240 1.76 -0.37 13.95
N MET A 241 2.43 0.28 13.00
CA MET A 241 2.55 -0.23 11.64
C MET A 241 3.22 -1.61 11.59
N SER A 242 4.16 -1.90 12.50
CA SER A 242 4.78 -3.22 12.63
C SER A 242 3.81 -4.35 12.98
N LYS A 243 2.59 -4.02 13.43
CA LYS A 243 1.52 -4.99 13.70
C LYS A 243 0.67 -5.31 12.46
N LEU A 244 0.82 -4.53 11.40
CA LEU A 244 0.17 -4.82 10.12
C LEU A 244 0.99 -5.89 9.39
N ASP A 245 0.31 -6.98 9.05
CA ASP A 245 0.93 -8.02 8.24
C ASP A 245 1.33 -7.44 6.87
N ASN A 246 2.55 -7.70 6.44
CA ASN A 246 3.05 -7.37 5.11
C ASN A 246 2.98 -5.87 4.72
N CYS A 247 2.89 -4.93 5.66
CA CYS A 247 2.84 -3.50 5.39
C CYS A 247 4.23 -2.86 5.56
N ARG A 248 4.95 -2.67 4.44
CA ARG A 248 6.29 -2.05 4.40
C ARG A 248 6.30 -0.67 3.77
N VAL A 249 5.17 -0.20 3.22
CA VAL A 249 5.06 1.12 2.59
C VAL A 249 4.21 2.01 3.46
N LEU A 250 4.81 3.05 4.02
CA LEU A 250 4.13 4.11 4.77
C LEU A 250 4.01 5.34 3.88
N VAL A 251 2.81 5.89 3.76
CA VAL A 251 2.55 7.11 2.99
C VAL A 251 2.20 8.24 3.94
N LEU A 252 2.95 9.34 3.84
CA LEU A 252 2.64 10.60 4.49
C LEU A 252 2.09 11.54 3.42
N GLU A 253 0.75 11.67 3.36
CA GLU A 253 0.09 12.42 2.29
C GLU A 253 0.05 13.92 2.57
N ASP A 254 0.37 14.72 1.53
CA ASP A 254 0.21 16.18 1.47
C ASP A 254 0.79 16.89 2.70
N ILE A 255 2.08 16.62 2.99
CA ILE A 255 2.75 17.21 4.16
C ILE A 255 2.83 18.75 4.11
N ASP A 256 2.64 19.36 2.96
CA ASP A 256 2.53 20.82 2.83
C ASP A 256 1.38 21.40 3.67
N SER A 257 0.36 20.61 3.96
CA SER A 257 -0.69 20.98 4.92
C SER A 257 -0.15 21.29 6.32
N LEU A 258 1.02 20.75 6.69
CA LEU A 258 1.69 21.02 7.97
C LEU A 258 2.44 22.37 7.99
N PHE A 259 2.79 22.96 6.85
CA PHE A 259 3.69 24.12 6.71
C PHE A 259 3.03 25.36 6.09
N SER A 260 1.73 25.34 5.76
CA SER A 260 1.06 26.48 5.11
C SER A 260 0.95 27.71 6.02
N ASP A 261 1.25 28.89 5.47
CA ASP A 261 1.23 30.20 6.18
C ASP A 261 -0.15 30.66 6.66
N ASP A 262 -1.23 30.10 6.13
CA ASP A 262 -2.61 30.39 6.58
C ASP A 262 -2.87 30.05 8.06
N ARG A 263 -1.89 29.39 8.71
CA ARG A 263 -1.90 29.10 10.16
C ARG A 263 -1.81 30.35 11.04
N LYS A 264 -1.31 31.49 10.53
CA LYS A 264 -1.11 32.70 11.33
C LYS A 264 -2.39 33.50 11.57
N GLN A 265 -3.46 33.24 10.81
CA GLN A 265 -4.68 34.07 10.86
C GLN A 265 -5.88 33.48 11.61
N HIS A 266 -5.90 32.17 11.89
CA HIS A 266 -6.97 31.56 12.68
C HIS A 266 -6.38 30.60 13.75
N ASP A 267 -6.46 31.04 15.00
CA ASP A 267 -6.03 30.29 16.23
C ASP A 267 -6.71 28.93 16.41
N SER A 268 -7.72 28.60 15.60
CA SER A 268 -8.51 27.37 15.68
C SER A 268 -8.04 26.25 14.73
N THR A 269 -6.93 26.42 13.98
CA THR A 269 -6.52 25.50 12.90
C THR A 269 -5.16 24.84 13.10
N LYS A 270 -4.61 24.82 14.32
CA LYS A 270 -3.29 24.21 14.57
C LYS A 270 -3.36 22.69 14.45
N ASN A 271 -2.66 22.12 13.45
CA ASN A 271 -2.22 20.73 13.55
C ASN A 271 -1.27 20.63 14.73
N ASN A 272 -1.43 19.60 15.55
CA ASN A 272 -0.65 19.42 16.77
C ASN A 272 0.67 18.70 16.54
N ILE A 273 1.02 18.40 15.26
CA ILE A 273 2.32 17.81 14.91
C ILE A 273 3.34 18.91 14.76
N SER A 274 4.40 18.82 15.53
CA SER A 274 5.56 19.72 15.43
C SER A 274 6.52 19.27 14.33
N LEU A 275 7.32 20.22 13.80
CA LEU A 275 8.43 19.87 12.90
C LEU A 275 9.37 18.86 13.57
N SER A 276 9.69 19.07 14.86
CA SER A 276 10.53 18.15 15.64
C SER A 276 9.93 16.76 15.75
N GLY A 277 8.61 16.64 15.95
CA GLY A 277 7.90 15.35 15.96
C GLY A 277 8.03 14.63 14.64
N MET A 278 7.82 15.34 13.52
CA MET A 278 8.02 14.82 12.17
C MET A 278 9.46 14.33 11.96
N LEU A 279 10.45 15.17 12.26
CA LEU A 279 11.86 14.84 12.08
C LEU A 279 12.29 13.64 12.93
N ASN A 280 11.85 13.58 14.19
CA ASN A 280 12.14 12.45 15.09
C ASN A 280 11.55 11.14 14.54
N CYS A 281 10.37 11.19 13.93
CA CYS A 281 9.77 10.03 13.30
C CYS A 281 10.56 9.58 12.08
N LEU A 282 10.99 10.49 11.22
CA LEU A 282 11.80 10.18 10.05
C LEU A 282 13.19 9.65 10.42
N ASP A 283 13.79 10.21 11.47
CA ASP A 283 15.10 9.78 12.00
C ASP A 283 14.96 8.52 12.88
N GLY A 284 13.90 8.43 13.65
CA GLY A 284 13.68 7.43 14.70
C GLY A 284 12.98 6.15 14.28
N LEU A 285 12.75 5.92 12.98
CA LEU A 285 12.17 4.69 12.44
C LEU A 285 13.04 3.43 12.66
N ALA A 286 14.14 3.54 13.38
CA ALA A 286 15.06 2.45 13.71
C ALA A 286 14.40 1.21 14.37
N ARG A 287 13.16 1.33 14.87
CA ARG A 287 12.39 0.19 15.42
C ARG A 287 11.56 -0.57 14.38
N ASN A 288 11.36 0.02 13.21
CA ASN A 288 10.60 -0.56 12.10
C ASN A 288 11.51 -0.70 10.87
N GLU A 289 12.48 -1.59 10.97
CA GLU A 289 13.45 -1.85 9.91
C GLU A 289 12.78 -2.27 8.59
N GLY A 290 13.30 -1.76 7.48
CA GLY A 290 12.84 -2.10 6.15
C GLY A 290 11.55 -1.41 5.70
N ILE A 291 11.06 -0.40 6.43
CA ILE A 291 9.94 0.43 6.01
C ILE A 291 10.40 1.45 4.97
N ILE A 292 9.60 1.57 3.90
CA ILE A 292 9.73 2.59 2.87
C ILE A 292 8.70 3.68 3.17
N VAL A 293 9.17 4.86 3.56
CA VAL A 293 8.34 6.03 3.80
C VAL A 293 8.25 6.85 2.52
N CYS A 294 7.05 7.00 1.99
CA CYS A 294 6.76 7.82 0.81
C CYS A 294 6.06 9.11 1.26
N ILE A 295 6.72 10.22 1.10
CA ILE A 295 6.21 11.53 1.47
C ILE A 295 5.70 12.22 0.20
N THR A 296 4.48 12.74 0.22
CA THR A 296 3.94 13.51 -0.89
C THR A 296 3.74 14.97 -0.52
N THR A 297 4.00 15.88 -1.48
CA THR A 297 3.69 17.30 -1.36
C THR A 297 3.34 17.89 -2.71
N ASN A 298 2.45 18.87 -2.70
CA ASN A 298 2.16 19.68 -3.89
C ASN A 298 3.01 20.97 -3.90
N ARG A 299 3.62 21.33 -2.79
CA ARG A 299 4.38 22.56 -2.59
C ARG A 299 5.70 22.29 -1.86
N LYS A 300 6.70 21.87 -2.62
CA LYS A 300 8.03 21.62 -2.06
C LYS A 300 8.68 22.90 -1.52
N ASP A 301 8.34 24.04 -2.10
CA ASP A 301 8.84 25.37 -1.76
C ASP A 301 8.56 25.80 -0.31
N ILE A 302 7.53 25.25 0.31
CA ILE A 302 7.18 25.60 1.71
C ILE A 302 7.69 24.59 2.75
N LEU A 303 8.29 23.50 2.31
CA LEU A 303 8.87 22.52 3.24
C LEU A 303 10.09 23.10 3.92
N ASP A 304 10.24 22.78 5.21
CA ASP A 304 11.43 23.15 5.96
C ASP A 304 12.68 22.43 5.43
N ASP A 305 13.78 23.17 5.25
CA ASP A 305 15.06 22.62 4.79
C ASP A 305 15.55 21.45 5.63
N ALA A 306 15.15 21.39 6.91
CA ALA A 306 15.51 20.29 7.79
C ALA A 306 14.96 18.93 7.30
N ILE A 307 13.81 18.91 6.62
CA ILE A 307 13.24 17.69 6.03
C ILE A 307 14.07 17.26 4.82
N LEU A 308 14.53 18.23 4.02
CA LEU A 308 15.25 18.01 2.77
C LEU A 308 16.73 17.66 2.95
N ARG A 309 17.24 17.76 4.18
CA ARG A 309 18.67 17.50 4.46
C ARG A 309 19.09 16.08 4.14
N SER A 310 20.34 15.95 3.69
CA SER A 310 21.01 14.65 3.50
C SER A 310 20.89 13.78 4.76
N GLY A 311 20.62 12.49 4.56
CA GLY A 311 20.39 11.51 5.63
C GLY A 311 18.92 11.39 6.09
N ARG A 312 18.02 12.30 5.63
CA ARG A 312 16.58 12.20 5.85
C ARG A 312 15.82 11.80 4.61
N MET A 313 16.20 12.33 3.45
CA MET A 313 15.63 11.93 2.16
C MET A 313 16.68 11.18 1.37
N ASP A 314 16.35 9.94 1.00
CA ASP A 314 17.22 9.06 0.22
C ASP A 314 16.98 9.25 -1.27
N LEU A 315 15.75 9.57 -1.66
CA LEU A 315 15.37 9.87 -3.04
C LEU A 315 14.34 11.01 -3.08
N ASP A 316 14.61 12.00 -3.93
CA ASP A 316 13.74 13.15 -4.17
C ASP A 316 13.40 13.21 -5.66
N ILE A 317 12.10 13.14 -5.98
CA ILE A 317 11.57 13.15 -7.36
C ILE A 317 10.53 14.25 -7.49
N GLU A 318 10.76 15.14 -8.45
CA GLU A 318 9.84 16.21 -8.81
C GLU A 318 8.97 15.80 -10.01
N PHE A 319 7.67 15.70 -9.79
CA PHE A 319 6.68 15.38 -10.81
C PHE A 319 6.22 16.65 -11.52
N LYS A 320 6.57 16.78 -12.79
CA LYS A 320 6.27 17.93 -13.65
C LYS A 320 5.09 17.67 -14.60
N HIS A 321 4.78 18.64 -15.43
CA HIS A 321 3.94 18.43 -16.60
C HIS A 321 4.52 17.32 -17.48
N ILE A 322 3.63 16.56 -18.12
CA ILE A 322 4.05 15.46 -18.98
C ILE A 322 4.83 15.98 -20.19
N GLN A 323 5.89 15.26 -20.52
CA GLN A 323 6.75 15.56 -21.65
C GLN A 323 6.42 14.65 -22.86
N GLN A 324 7.04 14.91 -23.99
CA GLN A 324 6.83 14.18 -25.23
C GLN A 324 6.85 12.68 -25.05
N GLU A 325 7.90 12.12 -24.46
CA GLU A 325 8.06 10.67 -24.24
C GLU A 325 6.85 10.07 -23.52
N GLN A 326 6.37 10.74 -22.45
CA GLN A 326 5.23 10.27 -21.68
C GLN A 326 3.93 10.34 -22.49
N ILE A 327 3.73 11.39 -23.27
CA ILE A 327 2.54 11.55 -24.13
C ILE A 327 2.52 10.41 -25.17
N GLU A 328 3.63 10.19 -25.83
CA GLU A 328 3.76 9.13 -26.84
C GLU A 328 3.51 7.74 -26.24
N ASP A 329 4.12 7.44 -25.10
CA ASP A 329 3.93 6.17 -24.37
C ASP A 329 2.48 5.96 -23.96
N MET A 330 1.79 7.02 -23.50
CA MET A 330 0.39 6.94 -23.16
C MET A 330 -0.48 6.63 -24.38
N VAL A 331 -0.25 7.29 -25.51
CA VAL A 331 -1.00 7.04 -26.75
C VAL A 331 -0.78 5.61 -27.24
N ARG A 332 0.47 5.14 -27.26
CA ARG A 332 0.82 3.75 -27.62
C ARG A 332 0.14 2.74 -26.69
N TYR A 333 0.14 3.02 -25.40
CA TYR A 333 -0.46 2.11 -24.41
C TYR A 333 -1.97 1.98 -24.59
N TYR A 334 -2.68 3.12 -24.80
CA TYR A 334 -4.14 3.14 -24.89
C TYR A 334 -4.67 2.59 -26.20
N TYR A 335 -4.01 2.89 -27.31
CA TYR A 335 -4.55 2.60 -28.65
C TYR A 335 -3.78 1.54 -29.44
N LYS A 336 -2.53 1.26 -29.08
CA LYS A 336 -1.66 0.33 -29.80
C LYS A 336 -1.55 0.64 -31.32
N GLU A 337 -1.70 1.90 -31.69
CA GLU A 337 -1.71 2.39 -33.08
C GLU A 337 -0.65 3.49 -33.21
N GLU A 338 0.51 3.14 -33.79
CA GLU A 338 1.68 4.03 -33.91
C GLU A 338 1.38 5.24 -34.82
N SER A 339 0.49 5.10 -35.80
CA SER A 339 0.10 6.16 -36.71
C SER A 339 -0.55 7.38 -36.03
N LEU A 340 -1.05 7.22 -34.80
CA LEU A 340 -1.68 8.29 -34.04
C LEU A 340 -0.69 9.09 -33.17
N VAL A 341 0.47 8.51 -32.86
CA VAL A 341 1.39 9.04 -31.83
C VAL A 341 1.90 10.43 -32.22
N GLN A 342 2.68 10.52 -33.30
CA GLN A 342 3.25 11.80 -33.74
C GLN A 342 2.21 12.84 -34.13
N PRO A 343 1.17 12.50 -34.95
CA PRO A 343 0.14 13.48 -35.31
C PRO A 343 -0.65 14.03 -34.10
N PHE A 344 -0.79 13.23 -33.03
CA PHE A 344 -1.44 13.71 -31.82
C PHE A 344 -0.50 14.58 -31.00
N TYR A 345 0.76 14.17 -30.81
CA TYR A 345 1.76 14.97 -30.12
C TYR A 345 1.91 16.38 -30.75
N ASP A 346 2.02 16.47 -32.09
CA ASP A 346 2.16 17.74 -32.81
C ASP A 346 1.02 18.73 -32.52
N LYS A 347 -0.17 18.21 -32.16
CA LYS A 347 -1.34 19.03 -31.84
C LYS A 347 -1.36 19.55 -30.41
N ILE A 348 -0.74 18.81 -29.47
CA ILE A 348 -0.85 19.11 -28.05
C ILE A 348 0.47 19.56 -27.38
N GLN A 349 1.59 19.57 -28.11
CA GLN A 349 2.93 19.89 -27.59
C GLN A 349 3.04 21.23 -26.85
N TYR A 350 2.14 22.16 -27.14
CA TYR A 350 2.10 23.49 -26.49
C TYR A 350 1.12 23.56 -25.32
N ILE A 351 0.47 22.46 -24.98
CA ILE A 351 -0.51 22.41 -23.91
C ILE A 351 0.16 21.82 -22.67
N SER A 352 0.24 22.57 -21.59
CA SER A 352 0.74 22.09 -20.31
C SER A 352 -0.30 21.16 -19.66
N LEU A 353 -0.01 19.85 -19.59
CA LEU A 353 -0.92 18.82 -19.12
C LEU A 353 -0.31 18.02 -17.97
N THR A 354 -1.16 17.52 -17.09
CA THR A 354 -0.78 16.45 -16.14
C THR A 354 -1.04 15.08 -16.75
N ALA A 355 -0.42 14.04 -16.18
CA ALA A 355 -0.67 12.67 -16.60
C ALA A 355 -2.16 12.29 -16.45
N SER A 356 -2.83 12.80 -15.41
CA SER A 356 -4.26 12.59 -15.17
C SER A 356 -5.14 13.21 -16.25
N ASP A 357 -4.83 14.43 -16.69
CA ASP A 357 -5.62 15.11 -17.72
C ASP A 357 -5.58 14.34 -19.04
N LEU A 358 -4.38 13.96 -19.47
CA LEU A 358 -4.22 13.17 -20.69
C LEU A 358 -4.85 11.78 -20.55
N GLN A 359 -4.69 11.11 -19.42
CA GLN A 359 -5.29 9.81 -19.16
C GLN A 359 -6.81 9.84 -19.29
N GLN A 360 -7.47 10.83 -18.67
CA GLN A 360 -8.92 11.00 -18.77
C GLN A 360 -9.37 11.21 -20.20
N PHE A 361 -8.66 12.04 -20.95
CA PHE A 361 -8.95 12.31 -22.36
C PHE A 361 -8.81 11.04 -23.22
N LEU A 362 -7.68 10.33 -23.13
CA LEU A 362 -7.46 9.12 -23.90
C LEU A 362 -8.48 8.02 -23.55
N PHE A 363 -8.84 7.90 -22.26
CA PHE A 363 -9.86 6.95 -21.82
C PHE A 363 -11.26 7.30 -22.36
N LYS A 364 -11.60 8.59 -22.43
CA LYS A 364 -12.87 9.05 -23.02
C LYS A 364 -13.02 8.58 -24.47
N TYR A 365 -11.94 8.63 -25.24
CA TYR A 365 -11.92 8.25 -26.65
C TYR A 365 -11.39 6.82 -26.93
N ARG A 366 -11.37 5.94 -25.91
CA ARG A 366 -10.81 4.59 -26.01
C ARG A 366 -11.42 3.72 -27.13
N HIS A 367 -12.68 3.98 -27.53
CA HIS A 367 -13.38 3.26 -28.57
C HIS A 367 -13.33 3.95 -29.95
N THR A 368 -12.86 5.20 -29.99
CA THR A 368 -12.79 6.02 -31.21
C THR A 368 -11.42 6.72 -31.31
N PRO A 369 -10.31 5.96 -31.44
CA PRO A 369 -8.96 6.51 -31.35
C PRO A 369 -8.69 7.70 -32.27
N LYS A 370 -9.20 7.65 -33.51
CA LYS A 370 -8.97 8.71 -34.51
C LYS A 370 -9.62 10.05 -34.15
N GLU A 371 -10.60 10.05 -33.24
CA GLU A 371 -11.23 11.29 -32.80
C GLU A 371 -10.31 12.17 -31.94
N ILE A 372 -9.28 11.60 -31.31
CA ILE A 372 -8.33 12.40 -30.52
C ILE A 372 -7.68 13.50 -31.36
N LEU A 373 -7.43 13.23 -32.65
CA LEU A 373 -6.85 14.21 -33.57
C LEU A 373 -7.77 15.38 -33.90
N LYS A 374 -9.08 15.22 -33.71
CA LYS A 374 -10.10 16.26 -33.94
C LYS A 374 -10.48 16.97 -32.65
N LYS A 375 -10.48 16.23 -31.54
CA LYS A 375 -11.00 16.65 -30.22
C LYS A 375 -9.93 17.16 -29.24
N TYR A 376 -8.66 17.23 -29.66
CA TYR A 376 -7.54 17.65 -28.81
C TYR A 376 -7.75 19.01 -28.12
N LYS A 377 -8.58 19.89 -28.70
CA LYS A 377 -8.92 21.19 -28.11
C LYS A 377 -9.70 21.09 -26.79
N GLU A 378 -10.24 19.91 -26.47
CA GLU A 378 -10.87 19.64 -25.17
C GLU A 378 -9.83 19.50 -24.04
N LEU A 379 -8.56 19.27 -24.39
CA LEU A 379 -7.42 19.32 -23.47
C LEU A 379 -7.07 20.79 -23.19
N GLN A 380 -7.86 21.47 -22.37
CA GLN A 380 -7.52 22.80 -21.90
C GLN A 380 -6.82 22.67 -20.53
N PRO A 381 -5.76 23.48 -20.29
CA PRO A 381 -5.19 23.55 -18.95
C PRO A 381 -6.30 23.99 -17.98
N LYS A 382 -6.46 23.27 -16.87
CA LYS A 382 -7.30 23.76 -15.78
C LYS A 382 -6.70 25.08 -15.34
N LYS A 383 -7.49 26.17 -15.42
CA LYS A 383 -7.09 27.46 -14.84
C LYS A 383 -6.83 27.20 -13.35
N ASP A 384 -5.62 27.47 -12.92
CA ASP A 384 -5.28 27.42 -11.50
C ASP A 384 -6.21 28.38 -10.77
N SER A 385 -7.08 27.84 -9.91
CA SER A 385 -8.06 28.60 -9.13
C SER A 385 -7.42 29.56 -8.11
N ASN A 386 -6.10 29.59 -8.03
CA ASN A 386 -5.35 30.44 -7.10
C ASN A 386 -4.87 31.79 -7.68
N THR A 387 -5.06 32.06 -8.97
CA THR A 387 -4.64 33.35 -9.56
C THR A 387 -5.75 34.40 -9.67
N GLU A 388 -7.01 34.04 -9.45
CA GLU A 388 -8.12 35.03 -9.52
C GLU A 388 -8.43 35.76 -8.21
N SER A 389 -7.90 35.30 -7.06
CA SER A 389 -8.12 36.01 -5.78
C SER A 389 -7.19 37.20 -5.56
N ALA A 390 -6.06 37.29 -6.27
CA ALA A 390 -5.09 38.37 -6.11
C ALA A 390 -5.40 39.62 -6.95
N SER A 391 -6.22 39.53 -8.02
CA SER A 391 -6.51 40.69 -8.89
C SER A 391 -7.79 41.45 -8.52
N LYS A 392 -8.59 40.96 -7.56
CA LYS A 392 -9.83 41.65 -7.14
C LYS A 392 -9.70 42.44 -5.81
N MET A 393 -8.50 42.53 -5.23
CA MET A 393 -8.26 43.35 -4.03
C MET A 393 -7.63 44.69 -4.29
N TYR A 394 -7.44 45.10 -5.56
CA TYR A 394 -6.93 46.43 -5.92
C TYR A 394 -7.78 47.08 -7.05
N THR A 395 -9.05 47.19 -6.83
CA THR A 395 -9.90 48.24 -7.51
C THR A 395 -10.96 48.73 -6.54
#